data_35756ad0bf38b80c77143538adb4c3b9
#
_entry.id   35756ad0bf38b80c77143538adb4c3b9
#
_cell.length_a   1.000
_cell.length_b   1.000
_cell.length_c   1.000
_cell.angle_alpha   90.00
_cell.angle_beta   90.00
_cell.angle_gamma   90.00
#
_symmetry.space_group_name_H-M   'P 1'
#
loop_
_entity.id
_entity.type
_entity.pdbx_description
1 polymer ?
#
loop_
_entity_poly.entity_id
_entity_poly.type
_entity_poly.pdbx_seq_one_letter_code
_entity_poly.pdbx_strand_id
1 'polypeptide(L)'
;MRFMVLLLLCSLILAGCVSKARKVQQLQELYNAEYPAYAKDCVDVETAGSARLLTGQKLSDEEMATLATRRKEREARCKPQADHLADLQRQIIAAQQ
;
A
#
# COMPACT_ATOMS: atom_id res chain seq x y z
N MET A 1 21.58 -2.80 44.60
CA MET A 1 22.27 -2.65 43.30
C MET A 1 21.75 -3.60 42.21
N ARG A 2 21.61 -4.86 42.48
CA ARG A 2 21.10 -5.84 41.47
C ARG A 2 19.68 -5.51 41.01
N PHE A 3 18.81 -5.01 41.85
CA PHE A 3 17.44 -4.59 41.51
C PHE A 3 17.39 -3.35 40.62
N MET A 4 18.26 -2.38 40.82
CA MET A 4 18.31 -1.18 39.99
C MET A 4 18.80 -1.46 38.58
N VAL A 5 19.74 -2.37 38.41
CA VAL A 5 20.26 -2.77 37.11
C VAL A 5 19.19 -3.54 36.32
N LEU A 6 18.42 -4.39 36.97
CA LEU A 6 17.29 -5.10 36.37
C LEU A 6 16.18 -4.15 35.90
N LEU A 7 15.84 -3.13 36.69
CA LEU A 7 14.86 -2.11 36.35
C LEU A 7 15.31 -1.27 35.17
N LEU A 8 16.59 -0.90 35.10
CA LEU A 8 17.15 -0.15 33.98
C LEU A 8 17.16 -0.98 32.67
N LEU A 9 17.47 -2.27 32.76
CA LEU A 9 17.43 -3.19 31.61
C LEU A 9 16.01 -3.37 31.08
N CYS A 10 15.02 -3.53 31.96
CA CYS A 10 13.61 -3.61 31.56
C CYS A 10 13.12 -2.33 30.89
N SER A 11 13.54 -1.16 31.36
CA SER A 11 13.19 0.14 30.76
C SER A 11 13.73 0.30 29.36
N LEU A 12 14.95 -0.17 29.10
CA LEU A 12 15.57 -0.11 27.77
C LEU A 12 14.88 -1.03 26.77
N ILE A 13 14.45 -2.21 27.18
CA ILE A 13 13.73 -3.16 26.34
C ILE A 13 12.34 -2.61 25.97
N LEU A 14 11.63 -2.02 26.93
CA LEU A 14 10.32 -1.40 26.71
C LEU A 14 10.41 -0.18 25.77
N ALA A 15 11.44 0.66 25.92
CA ALA A 15 11.69 1.82 25.04
C ALA A 15 11.96 1.37 23.61
N GLY A 16 12.71 0.30 23.38
CA GLY A 16 12.96 -0.29 22.06
C GLY A 16 11.69 -0.80 21.39
N CYS A 17 10.82 -1.50 22.12
CA CYS A 17 9.53 -1.98 21.61
C CYS A 17 8.58 -0.83 21.25
N VAL A 18 8.48 0.20 22.07
CA VAL A 18 7.66 1.39 21.83
C VAL A 18 8.15 2.15 20.59
N SER A 19 9.46 2.31 20.41
CA SER A 19 10.05 2.96 19.25
C SER A 19 9.73 2.22 17.95
N LYS A 20 9.83 0.89 17.96
CA LYS A 20 9.50 0.03 16.82
C LYS A 20 8.00 0.11 16.47
N ALA A 21 7.12 0.02 17.45
CA ALA A 21 5.68 0.13 17.27
C ALA A 21 5.29 1.51 16.71
N ARG A 22 5.92 2.58 17.18
CA ARG A 22 5.69 3.94 16.69
C ARG A 22 6.09 4.08 15.22
N LYS A 23 7.22 3.50 14.82
CA LYS A 23 7.68 3.53 13.44
C LYS A 23 6.72 2.79 12.51
N VAL A 24 6.25 1.62 12.90
CA VAL A 24 5.24 0.85 12.15
C VAL A 24 3.96 1.66 12.01
N GLN A 25 3.49 2.29 13.08
CA GLN A 25 2.29 3.13 13.07
C GLN A 25 2.42 4.32 12.12
N GLN A 26 3.55 5.03 12.14
CA GLN A 26 3.80 6.15 11.25
C GLN A 26 3.79 5.74 9.78
N LEU A 27 4.43 4.62 9.44
CA LEU A 27 4.45 4.08 8.09
C LEU A 27 3.05 3.65 7.64
N GLN A 28 2.28 3.01 8.54
CA GLN A 28 0.91 2.60 8.28
C GLN A 28 -0.01 3.80 8.04
N GLU A 29 0.16 4.88 8.80
CA GLU A 29 -0.59 6.13 8.60
C GLU A 29 -0.28 6.76 7.24
N LEU A 30 0.98 6.78 6.83
CA LEU A 30 1.37 7.24 5.50
C LEU A 30 0.72 6.42 4.39
N TYR A 31 0.77 5.11 4.51
CA TYR A 31 0.13 4.19 3.56
C TYR A 31 -1.37 4.45 3.47
N ASN A 32 -2.05 4.53 4.61
CA ASN A 32 -3.48 4.76 4.68
C ASN A 32 -3.89 6.14 4.16
N ALA A 33 -3.01 7.14 4.26
CA ALA A 33 -3.25 8.47 3.72
C ALA A 33 -3.12 8.52 2.19
N GLU A 34 -2.20 7.76 1.61
CA GLU A 34 -1.90 7.79 0.18
C GLU A 34 -2.72 6.77 -0.63
N TYR A 35 -3.06 5.63 -0.03
CA TYR A 35 -3.78 4.55 -0.73
C TYR A 35 -5.13 4.96 -1.33
N PRO A 36 -6.01 5.75 -0.67
CA PRO A 36 -7.32 6.07 -1.23
C PRO A 36 -7.27 6.81 -2.57
N ALA A 37 -6.32 7.72 -2.75
CA ALA A 37 -6.14 8.42 -4.03
C ALA A 37 -5.69 7.45 -5.14
N TYR A 38 -4.75 6.57 -4.83
CA TYR A 38 -4.31 5.51 -5.74
C TYR A 38 -5.45 4.55 -6.09
N ALA A 39 -6.21 4.10 -5.10
CA ALA A 39 -7.34 3.20 -5.31
C ALA A 39 -8.39 3.83 -6.24
N LYS A 40 -8.75 5.09 -6.01
CA LYS A 40 -9.71 5.81 -6.83
C LYS A 40 -9.24 5.96 -8.28
N ASP A 41 -8.00 6.36 -8.50
CA ASP A 41 -7.48 6.68 -9.83
C ASP A 41 -7.04 5.44 -10.62
N CYS A 42 -6.62 4.38 -9.94
CA CYS A 42 -5.92 3.26 -10.56
C CYS A 42 -6.64 1.91 -10.40
N VAL A 43 -7.26 1.66 -9.27
CA VAL A 43 -7.90 0.37 -8.95
C VAL A 43 -9.40 0.38 -9.28
N ASP A 44 -10.13 1.37 -8.81
CA ASP A 44 -11.59 1.44 -8.97
C ASP A 44 -11.99 1.62 -10.45
N VAL A 45 -11.23 2.39 -11.21
CA VAL A 45 -11.44 2.59 -12.63
C VAL A 45 -11.23 1.28 -13.42
N GLU A 46 -10.23 0.49 -13.05
CA GLU A 46 -9.98 -0.82 -13.65
C GLU A 46 -11.09 -1.82 -13.32
N THR A 47 -11.54 -1.83 -12.08
CA THR A 47 -12.65 -2.67 -11.62
C THR A 47 -13.95 -2.33 -12.36
N ALA A 48 -14.26 -1.04 -12.55
CA ALA A 48 -15.43 -0.59 -13.29
C ALA A 48 -15.37 -1.02 -14.77
N GLY A 49 -14.19 -0.98 -15.40
CA GLY A 49 -13.97 -1.46 -16.76
C GLY A 49 -14.16 -2.96 -16.89
N SER A 50 -13.68 -3.72 -15.91
CA SER A 50 -13.80 -5.19 -15.87
C SER A 50 -15.23 -5.66 -15.56
N ALA A 51 -16.03 -4.87 -14.85
CA ALA A 51 -17.41 -5.21 -14.50
C ALA A 51 -18.28 -5.47 -15.74
N ARG A 52 -18.06 -4.76 -16.83
CA ARG A 52 -18.75 -4.97 -18.10
C ARG A 52 -18.48 -6.36 -18.68
N LEU A 53 -17.25 -6.84 -18.58
CA LEU A 53 -16.85 -8.17 -19.05
C LEU A 53 -17.48 -9.27 -18.18
N LEU A 54 -17.62 -9.03 -16.89
CA LEU A 54 -18.21 -9.98 -15.94
C LEU A 54 -19.73 -10.14 -16.12
N THR A 55 -20.41 -9.12 -16.66
CA THR A 55 -21.87 -9.17 -16.93
C THR A 55 -22.21 -9.80 -18.28
N GLY A 56 -21.22 -10.31 -19.02
CA GLY A 56 -21.44 -11.00 -20.29
C GLY A 56 -21.72 -10.08 -21.48
N GLN A 57 -21.53 -8.76 -21.34
CA GLN A 57 -21.61 -7.84 -22.47
C GLN A 57 -20.46 -8.08 -23.45
N LYS A 58 -20.84 -8.41 -24.69
CA LYS A 58 -19.85 -8.49 -25.78
C LYS A 58 -19.41 -7.08 -26.17
N LEU A 59 -18.13 -6.82 -25.97
CA LEU A 59 -17.48 -5.61 -26.45
C LEU A 59 -17.03 -5.85 -27.91
N SER A 60 -17.15 -4.81 -28.76
CA SER A 60 -16.58 -4.86 -30.11
C SER A 60 -15.04 -4.90 -30.02
N ASP A 61 -14.39 -5.34 -31.11
CA ASP A 61 -12.92 -5.37 -31.18
C ASP A 61 -12.32 -3.99 -31.00
N GLU A 62 -12.99 -2.95 -31.51
CA GLU A 62 -12.60 -1.54 -31.34
C GLU A 62 -12.69 -1.09 -29.88
N GLU A 63 -13.76 -1.46 -29.19
CA GLU A 63 -13.92 -1.15 -27.75
C GLU A 63 -12.87 -1.86 -26.91
N MET A 64 -12.56 -3.13 -27.22
CA MET A 64 -11.52 -3.89 -26.55
C MET A 64 -10.14 -3.26 -26.74
N ALA A 65 -9.82 -2.80 -27.96
CA ALA A 65 -8.55 -2.12 -28.25
C ALA A 65 -8.45 -0.79 -27.49
N THR A 66 -9.54 -0.02 -27.40
CA THR A 66 -9.59 1.24 -26.65
C THR A 66 -9.37 0.99 -25.15
N LEU A 67 -10.00 -0.03 -24.58
CA LEU A 67 -9.81 -0.41 -23.18
C LEU A 67 -8.35 -0.83 -22.90
N ALA A 68 -7.75 -1.61 -23.79
CA ALA A 68 -6.36 -2.04 -23.66
C ALA A 68 -5.40 -0.85 -23.67
N THR A 69 -5.62 0.12 -24.55
CA THR A 69 -4.82 1.35 -24.63
C THR A 69 -4.96 2.19 -23.37
N ARG A 70 -6.18 2.40 -22.89
CA ARG A 70 -6.44 3.14 -21.65
C ARG A 70 -5.82 2.47 -20.44
N ARG A 71 -5.84 1.14 -20.40
CA ARG A 71 -5.21 0.35 -19.35
C ARG A 71 -3.70 0.57 -19.31
N LYS A 72 -3.03 0.49 -20.46
CA LYS A 72 -1.60 0.76 -20.57
C LYS A 72 -1.22 2.16 -20.12
N GLU A 73 -1.97 3.16 -20.56
CA GLU A 73 -1.74 4.56 -20.17
C GLU A 73 -1.91 4.75 -18.66
N ARG A 74 -2.93 4.11 -18.08
CA ARG A 74 -3.19 4.14 -16.64
C ARG A 74 -2.08 3.45 -15.85
N GLU A 75 -1.66 2.27 -16.28
CA GLU A 75 -0.55 1.54 -15.64
C GLU A 75 0.72 2.37 -15.64
N ALA A 76 1.05 3.01 -16.77
CA ALA A 76 2.23 3.87 -16.88
C ALA A 76 2.13 5.09 -15.95
N ARG A 77 0.96 5.73 -15.88
CA ARG A 77 0.73 6.88 -15.02
C ARG A 77 0.72 6.52 -13.54
N CYS A 78 0.16 5.37 -13.18
CA CYS A 78 0.01 4.91 -11.80
C CYS A 78 1.24 4.18 -11.26
N LYS A 79 2.18 3.78 -12.13
CA LYS A 79 3.38 3.03 -11.73
C LYS A 79 4.19 3.71 -10.62
N PRO A 80 4.49 5.01 -10.66
CA PRO A 80 5.23 5.66 -9.57
C PRO A 80 4.51 5.56 -8.23
N GLN A 81 3.18 5.74 -8.20
CA GLN A 81 2.37 5.61 -6.99
C GLN A 81 2.34 4.17 -6.48
N ALA A 82 2.16 3.20 -7.39
CA ALA A 82 2.18 1.78 -7.05
C ALA A 82 3.54 1.37 -6.46
N ASP A 83 4.63 1.80 -7.07
CA ASP A 83 5.98 1.52 -6.59
C ASP A 83 6.24 2.15 -5.22
N HIS A 84 5.76 3.36 -4.98
CA HIS A 84 5.87 4.04 -3.70
C HIS A 84 5.09 3.31 -2.59
N LEU A 85 3.86 2.90 -2.86
CA LEU A 85 3.04 2.14 -1.92
C LEU A 85 3.65 0.76 -1.62
N ALA A 86 4.20 0.09 -2.63
CA ALA A 86 4.91 -1.18 -2.45
C ALA A 86 6.16 -1.00 -1.58
N ASP A 87 6.87 0.11 -1.72
CA ASP A 87 8.02 0.43 -0.89
C ASP A 87 7.61 0.67 0.56
N LEU A 88 6.52 1.41 0.81
CA LEU A 88 5.97 1.61 2.14
C LEU A 88 5.59 0.26 2.79
N GLN A 89 4.99 -0.66 2.05
CA GLN A 89 4.69 -2.00 2.55
C GLN A 89 5.96 -2.75 2.95
N ARG A 90 7.01 -2.70 2.12
CA ARG A 90 8.29 -3.33 2.46
C ARG A 90 8.90 -2.74 3.73
N GLN A 91 8.82 -1.43 3.90
CA GLN A 91 9.30 -0.75 5.10
C GLN A 91 8.51 -1.16 6.35
N ILE A 92 7.19 -1.30 6.23
CA ILE A 92 6.33 -1.77 7.32
C ILE A 92 6.73 -3.19 7.73
N ILE A 93 6.89 -4.09 6.77
CA ILE A 93 7.30 -5.47 7.03
C ILE A 93 8.68 -5.52 7.69
N ALA A 94 9.63 -4.77 7.18
CA ALA A 94 10.98 -4.68 7.75
C ALA A 94 10.97 -4.14 9.17
N ALA A 95 10.12 -3.16 9.47
CA ALA A 95 10.00 -2.57 10.80
C ALA A 95 9.32 -3.50 11.82
N GLN A 96 8.56 -4.50 11.36
CA GLN A 96 7.93 -5.50 12.21
C GLN A 96 8.88 -6.66 12.59
N GLN A 97 9.95 -6.84 11.84
CA GLN A 97 10.96 -7.85 12.12
C GLN A 97 12.03 -7.30 13.08
#